data_88e6e9eb7439486b41f33aa7c0766f5f
#
_entry.id   88e6e9eb7439486b41f33aa7c0766f5f
#
_cell.length_a   1.000
_cell.length_b   1.000
_cell.length_c   1.000
_cell.angle_alpha   90.00
_cell.angle_beta   90.00
_cell.angle_gamma   90.00
#
_symmetry.space_group_name_H-M   'P 1'
#
loop_
_entity.id
_entity.type
_entity.pdbx_description
1 polymer ?
#
loop_
_entity_poly.entity_id
_entity_poly.type
_entity_poly.pdbx_seq_one_letter_code
_entity_poly.pdbx_strand_id
1 'polypeptide(L)'
;MNKMGYTNILLVSGENSHRAGMPYFREVLPLTKKYADYLQMEVQPLETEEYAELKTLGLDAVSVYQETYHPGCYKQVHLGGKKADMRFRMETPDRLGQAGIDKVGMGALLGLYDWKVDLCALAMHVLYMRDHYWKTALSISFPRLRPAQGGYQPHSPVDDAKLVQIISAWRIFDNELDLTISTRESASFRDLILPIGITAVSAGSSTEPGGYAHKGKYLEQWTVNDDRT
;
A
#
# COMPACT_ATOMS: atom_id res chain seq x y z
N MET A 1 16.57 -0.80 12.56
CA MET A 1 15.21 -1.34 12.77
C MET A 1 15.21 -2.48 13.78
N ASN A 2 15.95 -3.57 13.60
CA ASN A 2 16.00 -4.68 14.57
C ASN A 2 16.43 -4.22 16.00
N LYS A 3 17.43 -3.35 16.12
CA LYS A 3 17.83 -2.75 17.43
C LYS A 3 16.71 -1.93 18.10
N MET A 4 15.68 -1.54 17.36
CA MET A 4 14.48 -0.84 17.84
C MET A 4 13.29 -1.78 18.09
N GLY A 5 13.51 -3.11 17.95
CA GLY A 5 12.48 -4.12 18.19
C GLY A 5 11.53 -4.39 17.02
N TYR A 6 11.74 -3.78 15.84
CA TYR A 6 10.89 -4.06 14.68
C TYR A 6 11.25 -5.39 14.03
N THR A 7 10.27 -6.27 13.92
CA THR A 7 10.35 -7.55 13.21
C THR A 7 9.44 -7.62 12.00
N ASN A 8 8.48 -6.69 11.87
CA ASN A 8 7.63 -6.55 10.70
C ASN A 8 8.17 -5.40 9.84
N ILE A 9 8.63 -5.71 8.64
CA ILE A 9 9.30 -4.75 7.77
C ILE A 9 8.53 -4.58 6.47
N LEU A 10 8.22 -3.33 6.11
CA LEU A 10 7.70 -2.94 4.81
C LEU A 10 8.83 -2.32 3.98
N LEU A 11 9.21 -2.97 2.89
CA LEU A 11 10.11 -2.41 1.89
C LEU A 11 9.29 -1.66 0.83
N VAL A 12 9.60 -0.39 0.64
CA VAL A 12 8.95 0.45 -0.38
C VAL A 12 9.95 0.81 -1.45
N SER A 13 9.60 0.63 -2.71
CA SER A 13 10.40 1.08 -3.85
C SER A 13 9.58 1.94 -4.82
N GLY A 14 10.27 2.82 -5.54
CA GLY A 14 9.67 3.49 -6.69
C GLY A 14 9.58 2.56 -7.91
N GLU A 15 8.82 2.98 -8.93
CA GLU A 15 8.58 2.21 -10.16
C GLU A 15 9.75 2.32 -11.17
N ASN A 16 10.98 2.17 -10.71
CA ASN A 16 12.18 2.15 -11.56
C ASN A 16 12.77 0.74 -11.60
N SER A 17 12.31 -0.08 -12.55
CA SER A 17 12.72 -1.48 -12.71
C SER A 17 14.22 -1.67 -12.96
N HIS A 18 14.93 -0.65 -13.46
CA HIS A 18 16.38 -0.72 -13.65
C HIS A 18 17.15 -0.63 -12.32
N ARG A 19 16.61 0.10 -11.34
CA ARG A 19 17.27 0.28 -10.03
C ARG A 19 16.67 -0.62 -8.95
N ALA A 20 15.35 -0.82 -8.99
CA ALA A 20 14.59 -1.62 -8.02
C ALA A 20 13.77 -2.68 -8.77
N GLY A 21 14.42 -3.52 -9.53
CA GLY A 21 13.85 -4.68 -10.24
C GLY A 21 14.27 -5.99 -9.61
N MET A 22 13.95 -7.10 -10.27
CA MET A 22 14.21 -8.46 -9.78
C MET A 22 15.67 -8.71 -9.36
N PRO A 23 16.71 -8.23 -10.08
CA PRO A 23 18.10 -8.41 -9.62
C PRO A 23 18.33 -7.80 -8.22
N TYR A 24 17.80 -6.61 -7.96
CA TYR A 24 17.88 -5.96 -6.66
C TYR A 24 17.09 -6.72 -5.58
N PHE A 25 15.89 -7.19 -5.90
CA PHE A 25 15.06 -7.92 -4.94
C PHE A 25 15.66 -9.25 -4.54
N ARG A 26 16.32 -9.97 -5.48
CA ARG A 26 17.06 -11.22 -5.20
C ARG A 26 18.15 -11.05 -4.16
N GLU A 27 18.78 -9.88 -4.12
CA GLU A 27 19.83 -9.57 -3.14
C GLU A 27 19.24 -9.11 -1.79
N VAL A 28 18.27 -8.19 -1.85
CA VAL A 28 17.76 -7.49 -0.65
C VAL A 28 16.83 -8.35 0.19
N LEU A 29 15.94 -9.15 -0.43
CA LEU A 29 14.95 -9.92 0.33
C LEU A 29 15.59 -10.94 1.28
N PRO A 30 16.52 -11.81 0.84
CA PRO A 30 17.15 -12.76 1.76
C PRO A 30 17.96 -12.10 2.88
N LEU A 31 18.53 -10.93 2.61
CA LEU A 31 19.25 -10.14 3.62
C LEU A 31 18.27 -9.56 4.66
N THR A 32 17.16 -8.98 4.20
CA THR A 32 16.15 -8.38 5.07
C THR A 32 15.43 -9.45 5.89
N LYS A 33 15.10 -10.58 5.28
CA LYS A 33 14.39 -11.70 5.95
C LYS A 33 15.16 -12.25 7.16
N LYS A 34 16.48 -12.13 7.22
CA LYS A 34 17.27 -12.49 8.41
C LYS A 34 16.90 -11.67 9.66
N TYR A 35 16.25 -10.53 9.48
CA TYR A 35 15.92 -9.58 10.55
C TYR A 35 14.41 -9.32 10.64
N ALA A 36 13.61 -9.93 9.76
CA ALA A 36 12.17 -9.74 9.68
C ALA A 36 11.45 -11.06 9.88
N ASP A 37 10.56 -11.14 10.88
CA ASP A 37 9.62 -12.25 11.00
C ASP A 37 8.56 -12.18 9.90
N TYR A 38 8.15 -10.95 9.57
CA TYR A 38 7.19 -10.66 8.51
C TYR A 38 7.73 -9.59 7.56
N LEU A 39 7.81 -9.95 6.27
CA LEU A 39 8.37 -9.08 5.23
C LEU A 39 7.32 -8.75 4.18
N GLN A 40 7.02 -7.48 4.06
CA GLN A 40 6.08 -6.93 3.08
C GLN A 40 6.80 -6.02 2.09
N MET A 41 6.30 -5.98 0.86
CA MET A 41 6.77 -5.04 -0.16
C MET A 41 5.62 -4.18 -0.68
N GLU A 42 5.92 -2.90 -0.94
CA GLU A 42 5.12 -1.99 -1.74
C GLU A 42 5.96 -1.56 -2.94
N VAL A 43 5.68 -2.16 -4.08
CA VAL A 43 6.51 -2.06 -5.28
C VAL A 43 5.65 -1.92 -6.54
N GLN A 44 6.30 -1.66 -7.68
CA GLN A 44 5.61 -1.68 -8.97
C GLN A 44 4.96 -3.05 -9.24
N PRO A 45 3.89 -3.10 -10.05
CA PRO A 45 3.32 -4.36 -10.52
C PRO A 45 4.37 -5.22 -11.24
N LEU A 46 4.41 -6.50 -10.87
CA LEU A 46 5.29 -7.52 -11.43
C LEU A 46 4.46 -8.63 -12.10
N GLU A 47 5.14 -9.54 -12.78
CA GLU A 47 4.51 -10.73 -13.35
C GLU A 47 4.30 -11.82 -12.28
N THR A 48 3.43 -12.79 -12.58
CA THR A 48 3.08 -13.88 -11.64
C THR A 48 4.32 -14.69 -11.22
N GLU A 49 5.18 -15.00 -12.19
CA GLU A 49 6.41 -15.77 -11.97
C GLU A 49 7.41 -15.00 -11.09
N GLU A 50 7.49 -13.68 -11.28
CA GLU A 50 8.33 -12.81 -10.45
C GLU A 50 7.84 -12.81 -9.00
N TYR A 51 6.54 -12.69 -8.77
CA TYR A 51 5.96 -12.79 -7.41
C TYR A 51 6.17 -14.17 -6.79
N ALA A 52 6.02 -15.25 -7.55
CA ALA A 52 6.28 -16.61 -7.08
C ALA A 52 7.76 -16.78 -6.66
N GLU A 53 8.68 -16.22 -7.42
CA GLU A 53 10.10 -16.21 -7.05
C GLU A 53 10.33 -15.42 -5.75
N LEU A 54 9.77 -14.20 -5.63
CA LEU A 54 9.92 -13.39 -4.43
C LEU A 54 9.38 -14.08 -3.17
N LYS A 55 8.29 -14.87 -3.29
CA LYS A 55 7.81 -15.70 -2.20
C LYS A 55 8.85 -16.71 -1.75
N THR A 56 9.55 -17.37 -2.67
CA THR A 56 10.61 -18.33 -2.29
C THR A 56 11.80 -17.64 -1.60
N LEU A 57 11.99 -16.34 -1.81
CA LEU A 57 13.00 -15.53 -1.14
C LEU A 57 12.57 -14.98 0.22
N GLY A 58 11.38 -15.38 0.69
CA GLY A 58 10.88 -15.04 2.02
C GLY A 58 9.93 -13.85 2.08
N LEU A 59 9.35 -13.45 0.94
CA LEU A 59 8.32 -12.42 0.92
C LEU A 59 6.98 -12.99 1.41
N ASP A 60 6.36 -12.34 2.40
CA ASP A 60 5.09 -12.75 2.98
C ASP A 60 3.91 -11.97 2.38
N ALA A 61 4.09 -10.68 2.09
CA ALA A 61 3.00 -9.84 1.60
C ALA A 61 3.44 -8.81 0.56
N VAL A 62 2.49 -8.40 -0.28
CA VAL A 62 2.67 -7.31 -1.25
C VAL A 62 1.48 -6.37 -1.21
N SER A 63 1.76 -5.06 -1.23
CA SER A 63 0.75 -4.02 -1.42
C SER A 63 0.94 -3.34 -2.77
N VAL A 64 -0.12 -3.29 -3.56
CA VAL A 64 -0.20 -2.48 -4.78
C VAL A 64 -1.55 -1.77 -4.81
N TYR A 65 -1.51 -0.46 -4.65
CA TYR A 65 -2.75 0.33 -4.64
C TYR A 65 -3.16 0.70 -6.06
N GLN A 66 -4.46 0.55 -6.36
CA GLN A 66 -5.01 0.87 -7.68
C GLN A 66 -4.96 2.37 -7.99
N GLU A 67 -4.85 3.21 -6.99
CA GLU A 67 -4.93 4.67 -7.02
C GLU A 67 -6.38 5.15 -7.25
N THR A 68 -6.98 4.85 -8.40
CA THR A 68 -8.40 5.06 -8.70
C THR A 68 -8.90 3.96 -9.63
N TYR A 69 -10.17 3.59 -9.50
CA TYR A 69 -10.86 2.67 -10.40
C TYR A 69 -11.53 3.39 -11.58
N HIS A 70 -11.52 4.74 -11.60
CA HIS A 70 -12.11 5.50 -12.68
C HIS A 70 -11.15 5.64 -13.87
N PRO A 71 -11.43 5.03 -15.06
CA PRO A 71 -10.47 4.97 -16.16
C PRO A 71 -10.03 6.34 -16.69
N GLY A 72 -10.97 7.28 -16.78
CA GLY A 72 -10.70 8.65 -17.26
C GLY A 72 -9.74 9.40 -16.33
N CYS A 73 -9.97 9.32 -15.01
CA CYS A 73 -9.09 9.94 -14.03
C CYS A 73 -7.72 9.24 -14.02
N TYR A 74 -7.70 7.90 -14.03
CA TYR A 74 -6.46 7.13 -14.08
C TYR A 74 -5.54 7.56 -15.23
N LYS A 75 -6.09 7.66 -16.45
CA LYS A 75 -5.36 8.08 -17.65
C LYS A 75 -4.83 9.52 -17.56
N GLN A 76 -5.54 10.40 -16.88
CA GLN A 76 -5.13 11.80 -16.73
C GLN A 76 -3.93 11.98 -15.79
N VAL A 77 -3.79 11.12 -14.78
CA VAL A 77 -2.74 11.25 -13.76
C VAL A 77 -1.55 10.29 -13.95
N HIS A 78 -1.71 9.24 -14.77
CA HIS A 78 -0.66 8.26 -15.06
C HIS A 78 -0.23 8.37 -16.53
N LEU A 79 0.68 9.31 -16.81
CA LEU A 79 1.00 9.73 -18.17
C LEU A 79 2.04 8.89 -18.90
N GLY A 80 2.71 7.95 -18.21
CA GLY A 80 3.77 7.16 -18.83
C GLY A 80 4.28 6.01 -17.98
N GLY A 81 5.19 5.22 -18.56
CA GLY A 81 5.76 4.04 -17.93
C GLY A 81 4.73 2.89 -17.78
N LYS A 82 5.12 1.83 -17.08
CA LYS A 82 4.22 0.70 -16.80
C LYS A 82 2.98 1.11 -15.99
N LYS A 83 3.09 2.18 -15.19
CA LYS A 83 1.98 2.71 -14.40
C LYS A 83 0.84 3.25 -15.26
N ALA A 84 1.07 3.61 -16.52
CA ALA A 84 0.01 4.02 -17.44
C ALA A 84 -0.94 2.88 -17.85
N ASP A 85 -0.52 1.63 -17.71
CA ASP A 85 -1.37 0.46 -17.95
C ASP A 85 -2.25 0.17 -16.72
N MET A 86 -3.45 0.75 -16.75
CA MET A 86 -4.43 0.59 -15.68
C MET A 86 -4.85 -0.86 -15.49
N ARG A 87 -4.99 -1.61 -16.59
CA ARG A 87 -5.44 -3.00 -16.53
C ARG A 87 -4.39 -3.88 -15.87
N PHE A 88 -3.15 -3.77 -16.31
CA PHE A 88 -2.04 -4.51 -15.72
C PHE A 88 -1.92 -4.24 -14.21
N ARG A 89 -2.13 -2.98 -13.78
CA ARG A 89 -2.11 -2.63 -12.36
C ARG A 89 -3.32 -3.22 -11.62
N MET A 90 -4.51 -3.12 -12.19
CA MET A 90 -5.74 -3.65 -11.58
C MET A 90 -5.71 -5.17 -11.41
N GLU A 91 -5.09 -5.90 -12.34
CA GLU A 91 -4.92 -7.36 -12.29
C GLU A 91 -3.75 -7.80 -11.39
N THR A 92 -3.07 -6.88 -10.70
CA THR A 92 -1.96 -7.25 -9.80
C THR A 92 -2.39 -8.14 -8.64
N PRO A 93 -3.52 -7.90 -7.94
CA PRO A 93 -4.00 -8.81 -6.90
C PRO A 93 -4.21 -10.25 -7.40
N ASP A 94 -4.71 -10.43 -8.63
CA ASP A 94 -4.85 -11.74 -9.26
C ASP A 94 -3.50 -12.44 -9.41
N ARG A 95 -2.50 -11.75 -9.95
CA ARG A 95 -1.15 -12.31 -10.10
C ARG A 95 -0.52 -12.68 -8.76
N LEU A 96 -0.77 -11.89 -7.73
CA LEU A 96 -0.33 -12.18 -6.36
C LEU A 96 -1.03 -13.42 -5.78
N GLY A 97 -2.34 -13.54 -5.99
CA GLY A 97 -3.11 -14.72 -5.59
C GLY A 97 -2.65 -15.98 -6.32
N GLN A 98 -2.41 -15.90 -7.64
CA GLN A 98 -1.87 -17.00 -8.46
C GLN A 98 -0.47 -17.41 -8.02
N ALA A 99 0.39 -16.44 -7.68
CA ALA A 99 1.73 -16.69 -7.15
C ALA A 99 1.70 -17.26 -5.71
N GLY A 100 0.53 -17.28 -5.07
CA GLY A 100 0.33 -17.79 -3.72
C GLY A 100 0.92 -16.90 -2.63
N ILE A 101 0.99 -15.59 -2.84
CA ILE A 101 1.40 -14.63 -1.80
C ILE A 101 0.41 -14.69 -0.64
N ASP A 102 0.93 -14.72 0.60
CA ASP A 102 0.11 -15.02 1.78
C ASP A 102 -0.83 -13.86 2.11
N LYS A 103 -0.44 -12.61 1.82
CA LYS A 103 -1.28 -11.43 2.05
C LYS A 103 -1.14 -10.38 0.96
N VAL A 104 -2.26 -9.85 0.51
CA VAL A 104 -2.35 -8.79 -0.51
C VAL A 104 -2.94 -7.53 0.09
N GLY A 105 -2.19 -6.43 0.01
CA GLY A 105 -2.63 -5.10 0.39
C GLY A 105 -3.25 -4.38 -0.81
N MET A 106 -4.49 -3.94 -0.65
CA MET A 106 -5.25 -3.21 -1.66
C MET A 106 -5.66 -1.82 -1.15
N GLY A 107 -6.04 -0.94 -2.04
CA GLY A 107 -6.50 0.40 -1.69
C GLY A 107 -6.67 1.32 -2.88
N ALA A 108 -7.26 2.48 -2.62
CA ALA A 108 -7.35 3.59 -3.55
C ALA A 108 -6.82 4.87 -2.88
N LEU A 109 -6.29 5.80 -3.67
CA LEU A 109 -5.85 7.11 -3.18
C LEU A 109 -7.07 8.01 -3.02
N LEU A 110 -7.59 8.10 -1.79
CA LEU A 110 -8.82 8.81 -1.48
C LEU A 110 -8.70 10.31 -1.81
N GLY A 111 -9.60 10.79 -2.64
CA GLY A 111 -9.62 12.16 -3.11
C GLY A 111 -9.08 12.36 -4.53
N LEU A 112 -8.45 11.34 -5.13
CA LEU A 112 -8.00 11.41 -6.51
C LEU A 112 -9.19 11.49 -7.48
N TYR A 113 -10.19 10.66 -7.27
CA TYR A 113 -11.50 10.71 -7.90
C TYR A 113 -12.61 10.76 -6.82
N ASP A 114 -13.86 10.48 -7.17
CA ASP A 114 -14.94 10.32 -6.19
C ASP A 114 -14.65 9.09 -5.30
N TRP A 115 -14.38 9.35 -4.03
CA TRP A 115 -14.00 8.31 -3.09
C TRP A 115 -15.08 7.24 -2.88
N LYS A 116 -16.38 7.56 -3.08
CA LYS A 116 -17.47 6.59 -2.98
C LYS A 116 -17.42 5.59 -4.12
N VAL A 117 -17.17 6.09 -5.34
CA VAL A 117 -17.03 5.24 -6.54
C VAL A 117 -15.81 4.32 -6.38
N ASP A 118 -14.67 4.89 -6.01
CA ASP A 118 -13.44 4.11 -5.83
C ASP A 118 -13.59 3.05 -4.73
N LEU A 119 -14.21 3.40 -3.59
CA LEU A 119 -14.41 2.43 -2.49
C LEU A 119 -15.44 1.35 -2.82
N CYS A 120 -16.50 1.68 -3.56
CA CYS A 120 -17.45 0.66 -4.05
C CYS A 120 -16.75 -0.32 -5.02
N ALA A 121 -15.95 0.19 -5.96
CA ALA A 121 -15.19 -0.65 -6.87
C ALA A 121 -14.15 -1.52 -6.13
N LEU A 122 -13.46 -0.94 -5.16
CA LEU A 122 -12.53 -1.67 -4.29
C LEU A 122 -13.24 -2.78 -3.50
N ALA A 123 -14.45 -2.52 -2.97
CA ALA A 123 -15.22 -3.55 -2.26
C ALA A 123 -15.61 -4.72 -3.19
N MET A 124 -16.02 -4.42 -4.42
CA MET A 124 -16.28 -5.47 -5.42
C MET A 124 -15.02 -6.27 -5.76
N HIS A 125 -13.87 -5.59 -5.85
CA HIS A 125 -12.59 -6.25 -6.09
C HIS A 125 -12.17 -7.16 -4.91
N VAL A 126 -12.41 -6.73 -3.67
CA VAL A 126 -12.20 -7.56 -2.47
C VAL A 126 -13.07 -8.82 -2.49
N LEU A 127 -14.35 -8.69 -2.83
CA LEU A 127 -15.26 -9.84 -2.96
C LEU A 127 -14.77 -10.82 -4.02
N TYR A 128 -14.36 -10.29 -5.19
CA TYR A 128 -13.77 -11.09 -6.27
C TYR A 128 -12.53 -11.85 -5.79
N MET A 129 -11.60 -11.16 -5.10
CA MET A 129 -10.39 -11.79 -4.59
C MET A 129 -10.66 -12.88 -3.56
N ARG A 130 -11.64 -12.69 -2.68
CA ARG A 130 -12.06 -13.71 -1.71
C ARG A 130 -12.64 -14.96 -2.36
N ASP A 131 -13.42 -14.78 -3.41
CA ASP A 131 -14.03 -15.88 -4.16
C ASP A 131 -12.98 -16.71 -4.89
N HIS A 132 -11.98 -16.06 -5.50
CA HIS A 132 -10.99 -16.74 -6.34
C HIS A 132 -9.73 -17.17 -5.60
N TYR A 133 -9.33 -16.44 -4.55
CA TYR A 133 -8.05 -16.62 -3.85
C TYR A 133 -8.22 -16.75 -2.33
N TRP A 134 -9.08 -17.66 -1.89
CA TRP A 134 -9.47 -17.83 -0.49
C TRP A 134 -8.31 -18.12 0.48
N LYS A 135 -7.14 -18.55 -0.02
CA LYS A 135 -5.92 -18.77 0.79
C LYS A 135 -5.13 -17.48 1.03
N THR A 136 -5.41 -16.44 0.27
CA THR A 136 -4.69 -15.17 0.36
C THR A 136 -5.43 -14.23 1.29
N ALA A 137 -4.80 -13.83 2.38
CA ALA A 137 -5.35 -12.81 3.27
C ALA A 137 -5.37 -11.44 2.56
N LEU A 138 -6.37 -10.63 2.87
CA LEU A 138 -6.51 -9.30 2.29
C LEU A 138 -6.36 -8.20 3.36
N SER A 139 -5.74 -7.10 2.97
CA SER A 139 -5.70 -5.89 3.78
C SER A 139 -6.05 -4.65 2.97
N ILE A 140 -6.72 -3.69 3.59
CA ILE A 140 -7.13 -2.45 2.96
C ILE A 140 -6.44 -1.27 3.61
N SER A 141 -5.86 -0.42 2.77
CA SER A 141 -5.28 0.86 3.18
C SER A 141 -6.12 2.03 2.67
N PHE A 142 -6.10 3.13 3.42
CA PHE A 142 -6.88 4.33 3.16
C PHE A 142 -5.98 5.57 2.99
N PRO A 143 -5.03 5.58 2.04
CA PRO A 143 -4.21 6.77 1.82
C PRO A 143 -5.09 7.91 1.31
N ARG A 144 -5.07 9.05 2.01
CA ARG A 144 -5.71 10.28 1.53
C ARG A 144 -4.75 11.10 0.70
N LEU A 145 -5.24 11.65 -0.41
CA LEU A 145 -4.48 12.63 -1.17
C LEU A 145 -4.27 13.88 -0.31
N ARG A 146 -3.02 14.22 -0.05
CA ARG A 146 -2.61 15.41 0.67
C ARG A 146 -2.06 16.42 -0.33
N PRO A 147 -2.13 17.75 -0.04
CA PRO A 147 -1.44 18.73 -0.84
C PRO A 147 0.02 18.35 -1.01
N ALA A 148 0.48 18.25 -2.25
CA ALA A 148 1.85 17.87 -2.60
C ALA A 148 2.55 19.03 -3.31
N GLN A 149 3.87 18.96 -3.38
CA GLN A 149 4.63 19.86 -4.26
C GLN A 149 4.14 19.64 -5.70
N GLY A 150 3.68 20.70 -6.37
CA GLY A 150 3.07 20.64 -7.70
C GLY A 150 1.59 21.02 -7.75
N GLY A 151 0.97 21.27 -6.59
CA GLY A 151 -0.35 21.95 -6.51
C GLY A 151 -1.55 21.10 -6.93
N TYR A 152 -1.42 19.77 -7.06
CA TYR A 152 -2.57 18.93 -7.37
C TYR A 152 -3.60 19.00 -6.24
N GLN A 153 -4.84 19.35 -6.59
CA GLN A 153 -5.94 19.47 -5.64
C GLN A 153 -6.82 18.22 -5.69
N PRO A 154 -7.26 17.69 -4.52
CA PRO A 154 -8.16 16.55 -4.49
C PRO A 154 -9.48 16.88 -5.23
N HIS A 155 -9.93 15.98 -6.10
CA HIS A 155 -11.23 16.08 -6.76
C HIS A 155 -12.38 15.93 -5.75
N SER A 156 -12.24 15.03 -4.78
CA SER A 156 -13.23 14.73 -3.74
C SER A 156 -12.55 14.61 -2.37
N PRO A 157 -12.28 15.73 -1.68
CA PRO A 157 -11.52 15.72 -0.43
C PRO A 157 -12.17 14.87 0.65
N VAL A 158 -11.34 14.07 1.34
CA VAL A 158 -11.75 13.23 2.47
C VAL A 158 -11.18 13.82 3.75
N ASP A 159 -12.04 14.41 4.57
CA ASP A 159 -11.74 14.89 5.92
C ASP A 159 -11.72 13.75 6.95
N ASP A 160 -11.43 14.06 8.20
CA ASP A 160 -11.32 13.07 9.26
C ASP A 160 -12.65 12.39 9.54
N ALA A 161 -13.78 13.12 9.53
CA ALA A 161 -15.10 12.55 9.76
C ALA A 161 -15.49 11.54 8.66
N LYS A 162 -15.20 11.88 7.40
CA LYS A 162 -15.40 10.95 6.28
C LYS A 162 -14.50 9.73 6.38
N LEU A 163 -13.24 9.89 6.80
CA LEU A 163 -12.34 8.75 6.94
C LEU A 163 -12.79 7.82 8.07
N VAL A 164 -13.28 8.36 9.20
CA VAL A 164 -13.93 7.56 10.27
C VAL A 164 -15.12 6.79 9.71
N GLN A 165 -16.00 7.45 8.94
CA GLN A 165 -17.15 6.81 8.30
C GLN A 165 -16.72 5.68 7.35
N ILE A 166 -15.71 5.92 6.54
CA ILE A 166 -15.16 4.93 5.58
C ILE A 166 -14.65 3.70 6.35
N ILE A 167 -13.80 3.88 7.35
CA ILE A 167 -13.23 2.78 8.13
C ILE A 167 -14.33 1.99 8.86
N SER A 168 -15.32 2.68 9.44
CA SER A 168 -16.45 2.03 10.08
C SER A 168 -17.29 1.23 9.08
N ALA A 169 -17.54 1.77 7.89
CA ALA A 169 -18.26 1.06 6.83
C ALA A 169 -17.50 -0.20 6.36
N TRP A 170 -16.18 -0.11 6.19
CA TRP A 170 -15.37 -1.28 5.85
C TRP A 170 -15.38 -2.34 6.95
N ARG A 171 -15.40 -1.95 8.22
CA ARG A 171 -15.48 -2.90 9.34
C ARG A 171 -16.84 -3.58 9.42
N ILE A 172 -17.92 -2.87 9.04
CA ILE A 172 -19.28 -3.47 8.93
C ILE A 172 -19.36 -4.37 7.69
N PHE A 173 -18.78 -3.95 6.56
CA PHE A 173 -18.75 -4.73 5.33
C PHE A 173 -18.04 -6.06 5.52
N ASP A 174 -16.92 -6.05 6.26
CA ASP A 174 -16.11 -7.23 6.50
C ASP A 174 -15.30 -7.09 7.79
N ASN A 175 -15.67 -7.86 8.80
CA ASN A 175 -15.04 -7.82 10.12
C ASN A 175 -13.70 -8.58 10.19
N GLU A 176 -13.36 -9.38 9.19
CA GLU A 176 -12.13 -10.17 9.14
C GLU A 176 -11.02 -9.50 8.34
N LEU A 177 -11.35 -8.47 7.54
CA LEU A 177 -10.35 -7.72 6.79
C LEU A 177 -9.35 -7.02 7.70
N ASP A 178 -8.08 -7.08 7.33
CA ASP A 178 -7.11 -6.17 7.92
C ASP A 178 -7.29 -4.76 7.36
N LEU A 179 -7.45 -3.80 8.25
CA LEU A 179 -7.54 -2.38 7.91
C LEU A 179 -6.30 -1.67 8.42
N THR A 180 -5.60 -0.99 7.52
CA THR A 180 -4.31 -0.37 7.83
C THR A 180 -4.37 1.14 7.72
N ILE A 181 -3.63 1.82 8.60
CA ILE A 181 -3.46 3.27 8.55
C ILE A 181 -1.98 3.63 8.65
N SER A 182 -1.56 4.60 7.84
CA SER A 182 -0.16 4.99 7.74
C SER A 182 0.17 6.22 8.58
N THR A 183 1.44 6.50 8.68
CA THR A 183 2.00 7.71 9.32
C THR A 183 1.72 9.01 8.53
N ARG A 184 0.95 8.96 7.43
CA ARG A 184 0.37 10.15 6.79
C ARG A 184 -0.63 10.86 7.69
N GLU A 185 -1.29 10.10 8.56
CA GLU A 185 -2.26 10.62 9.50
C GLU A 185 -1.57 11.10 10.78
N SER A 186 -2.14 12.14 11.41
CA SER A 186 -1.60 12.67 12.66
C SER A 186 -1.70 11.65 13.80
N ALA A 187 -0.80 11.77 14.76
CA ALA A 187 -0.79 10.93 15.97
C ALA A 187 -2.16 10.92 16.68
N SER A 188 -2.76 12.10 16.88
CA SER A 188 -4.06 12.23 17.54
C SER A 188 -5.19 11.55 16.78
N PHE A 189 -5.20 11.64 15.44
CA PHE A 189 -6.20 10.96 14.63
C PHE A 189 -6.00 9.44 14.64
N ARG A 190 -4.76 8.97 14.58
CA ARG A 190 -4.46 7.53 14.66
C ARG A 190 -4.89 6.94 16.01
N ASP A 191 -4.63 7.64 17.11
CA ASP A 191 -5.07 7.23 18.46
C ASP A 191 -6.60 7.15 18.56
N LEU A 192 -7.31 8.07 17.90
CA LEU A 192 -8.77 8.07 17.84
C LEU A 192 -9.33 6.87 17.04
N ILE A 193 -8.73 6.57 15.89
CA ILE A 193 -9.32 5.60 14.95
C ILE A 193 -8.91 4.14 15.24
N LEU A 194 -7.78 3.92 15.93
CA LEU A 194 -7.31 2.59 16.29
C LEU A 194 -8.39 1.72 16.95
N PRO A 195 -9.08 2.16 18.02
CA PRO A 195 -10.08 1.35 18.69
C PRO A 195 -11.36 1.14 17.87
N ILE A 196 -11.56 1.89 16.78
CA ILE A 196 -12.78 1.80 15.95
C ILE A 196 -12.68 0.62 14.98
N GLY A 197 -11.48 0.25 14.54
CA GLY A 197 -11.42 -0.89 13.62
C GLY A 197 -10.12 -1.07 12.84
N ILE A 198 -9.07 -0.31 13.16
CA ILE A 198 -7.75 -0.49 12.54
C ILE A 198 -7.06 -1.70 13.17
N THR A 199 -6.49 -2.58 12.34
CA THR A 199 -5.78 -3.78 12.79
C THR A 199 -4.27 -3.66 12.66
N ALA A 200 -3.77 -2.76 11.82
CA ALA A 200 -2.34 -2.55 11.64
C ALA A 200 -2.02 -1.08 11.39
N VAL A 201 -0.87 -0.65 11.88
CA VAL A 201 -0.38 0.72 11.73
C VAL A 201 1.07 0.71 11.27
N SER A 202 1.45 1.68 10.43
CA SER A 202 2.86 1.93 10.14
C SER A 202 3.49 2.70 11.30
N ALA A 203 4.74 2.39 11.61
CA ALA A 203 5.54 3.12 12.60
C ALA A 203 6.98 3.27 12.10
N GLY A 204 7.68 4.28 12.58
CA GLY A 204 9.07 4.55 12.21
C GLY A 204 9.28 4.72 10.70
N SER A 205 8.30 5.26 9.97
CA SER A 205 8.36 5.38 8.50
C SER A 205 9.41 6.39 8.06
N SER A 206 10.12 6.05 6.98
CA SER A 206 10.94 7.00 6.22
C SER A 206 10.47 6.99 4.77
N THR A 207 10.06 8.14 4.26
CA THR A 207 9.55 8.33 2.89
C THR A 207 10.61 8.87 1.94
N GLU A 208 11.78 9.18 2.48
CA GLU A 208 12.98 9.52 1.73
C GLU A 208 13.69 8.24 1.27
N PRO A 209 14.09 8.11 -0.01
CA PRO A 209 14.87 6.96 -0.47
C PRO A 209 16.17 6.80 0.33
N GLY A 210 16.33 5.65 0.98
CA GLY A 210 17.50 5.39 1.85
C GLY A 210 17.55 6.22 3.13
N GLY A 211 16.45 6.87 3.53
CA GLY A 211 16.38 7.83 4.64
C GLY A 211 16.76 7.27 6.01
N TYR A 212 16.74 5.97 6.22
CA TYR A 212 17.27 5.34 7.43
C TYR A 212 18.81 5.39 7.54
N ALA A 213 19.50 5.47 6.40
CA ALA A 213 20.96 5.55 6.35
C ALA A 213 21.46 6.98 6.07
N HIS A 214 20.72 7.79 5.32
CA HIS A 214 21.14 9.08 4.79
C HIS A 214 19.98 10.10 4.82
N LYS A 215 19.56 10.53 6.01
CA LYS A 215 18.50 11.55 6.18
C LYS A 215 18.87 12.87 5.48
N GLY A 216 17.89 13.49 4.81
CA GLY A 216 18.00 14.82 4.20
C GLY A 216 18.73 14.86 2.86
N LYS A 217 18.96 13.71 2.21
CA LYS A 217 19.65 13.63 0.93
C LYS A 217 18.71 13.71 -0.27
N TYR A 218 17.48 13.24 -0.12
CA TYR A 218 16.49 13.16 -1.18
C TYR A 218 15.14 13.75 -0.72
N LEU A 219 14.26 14.04 -1.67
CA LEU A 219 12.92 14.53 -1.37
C LEU A 219 12.05 13.41 -0.79
N GLU A 220 11.30 13.74 0.23
CA GLU A 220 10.27 12.86 0.78
C GLU A 220 9.12 12.67 -0.23
N GLN A 221 8.60 11.46 -0.35
CA GLN A 221 7.42 11.19 -1.18
C GLN A 221 6.16 11.85 -0.61
N TRP A 222 6.06 11.90 0.71
CA TRP A 222 4.99 12.56 1.46
C TRP A 222 5.45 12.82 2.90
N THR A 223 4.81 13.77 3.54
CA THR A 223 5.17 14.17 4.91
C THR A 223 4.70 13.14 5.92
N VAL A 224 5.60 12.66 6.76
CA VAL A 224 5.29 11.85 7.95
C VAL A 224 4.70 12.77 9.01
N ASN A 225 3.43 12.54 9.37
CA ASN A 225 2.72 13.34 10.40
C ASN A 225 2.72 12.68 11.77
N ASP A 226 3.14 11.43 11.85
CA ASP A 226 3.35 10.70 13.11
C ASP A 226 4.67 9.95 13.03
N ASP A 227 5.66 10.44 13.75
CA ASP A 227 7.04 9.94 13.79
C ASP A 227 7.30 8.99 14.97
N ARG A 228 6.26 8.63 15.73
CA ARG A 228 6.37 7.66 16.83
C ARG A 228 6.82 6.30 16.32
N THR A 229 7.65 5.64 17.12
CA THR A 229 8.23 4.30 16.90
C THR A 229 7.60 3.27 17.82
#